data_fcf6369ef3c7626824d5110afff28f3d
#
_entry.id   fcf6369ef3c7626824d5110afff28f3d
#
_cell.length_a   1.000
_cell.length_b   1.000
_cell.length_c   1.000
_cell.angle_alpha   90.00
_cell.angle_beta   90.00
_cell.angle_gamma   90.00
#
_symmetry.space_group_name_H-M   'P 1'
#
loop_
_entity.id
_entity.type
_entity.pdbx_description
1 polymer ?
#
loop_
_entity_poly.entity_id
_entity_poly.type
_entity_poly.pdbx_seq_one_letter_code
_entity_poly.pdbx_strand_id
1 'polypeptide(L)'
;MSSPAVPDQWPPDAPPRFHLLAKPSGSTCNIDCTYCFFLSKEALYPNDKSRMSEATLETYIRQLLESHLSPTVTVAWQGGEPTLMRVEFFRRAVELVEQYRKPNQVVQHTFQTNGILLDDEWCAFFKEHNFLVGLSCDGPREIHDTYRLDRRARGTFDKVMDGWRMLRKHNVEFNILCTVNAANSDHGRLVYRFFRDELGAKWVQFIPIVERATPATLTIANQGWSAPEAGRKRLLYTQTGNLVTERSVGSRQYGRFLIDIFEEWVRHDVGTVYVQMFDVTLEALFGRHLLCIHAPTCGNGPALEHNGDLYSCDHFVEPDYLLGNIHKTHMLTLLSTPQQRKFGQDKRDTLTRQCQDCKVRHLCNGGCPKDRFITSRDGEEGHNYLCAGLEEFFMHTGPTFTAMAQLLQQRKPPADVMAAINAEDHRRGPYAPCPCGSGQKFRFCHGPKASASPFTGIVAG
;
A
#
# COMPACT_ATOMS: atom_id res chain seq x y z
N MET A 1 -21.22 28.50 2.81
CA MET A 1 -20.90 28.75 1.39
C MET A 1 -21.41 27.57 0.61
N SER A 2 -22.07 27.75 -0.54
CA SER A 2 -22.49 26.64 -1.40
C SER A 2 -21.26 25.91 -1.92
N SER A 3 -21.26 24.58 -1.83
CA SER A 3 -20.18 23.75 -2.38
C SER A 3 -20.09 23.95 -3.90
N PRO A 4 -18.88 23.94 -4.50
CA PRO A 4 -18.70 24.08 -5.94
C PRO A 4 -19.56 23.08 -6.72
N ALA A 5 -20.16 23.53 -7.80
CA ALA A 5 -20.97 22.68 -8.69
C ALA A 5 -20.03 21.76 -9.52
N VAL A 6 -20.55 20.60 -9.89
CA VAL A 6 -19.91 19.73 -10.88
C VAL A 6 -19.83 20.49 -12.23
N PRO A 7 -18.74 20.36 -13.01
CA PRO A 7 -18.65 20.98 -14.32
C PRO A 7 -19.80 20.53 -15.23
N ASP A 8 -20.40 21.45 -15.99
CA ASP A 8 -21.50 21.17 -16.93
C ASP A 8 -21.10 20.11 -17.99
N GLN A 9 -19.84 20.08 -18.36
CA GLN A 9 -19.26 19.07 -19.25
C GLN A 9 -18.10 18.38 -18.57
N TRP A 10 -17.96 17.08 -18.81
CA TRP A 10 -16.81 16.31 -18.32
C TRP A 10 -15.52 16.89 -18.92
N PRO A 11 -14.56 17.35 -18.08
CA PRO A 11 -13.34 17.94 -18.62
C PRO A 11 -12.55 16.92 -19.47
N PRO A 12 -12.01 17.30 -20.63
CA PRO A 12 -11.37 16.37 -21.57
C PRO A 12 -10.25 15.53 -20.96
N ASP A 13 -9.54 16.11 -19.99
CA ASP A 13 -8.38 15.48 -19.35
C ASP A 13 -8.72 14.88 -17.96
N ALA A 14 -9.97 14.90 -17.55
CA ALA A 14 -10.39 14.34 -16.30
C ALA A 14 -10.36 12.80 -16.36
N PRO A 15 -9.82 12.12 -15.33
CA PRO A 15 -9.82 10.66 -15.30
C PRO A 15 -11.27 10.16 -15.20
N PRO A 16 -11.65 9.10 -15.94
CA PRO A 16 -13.00 8.53 -15.83
C PRO A 16 -13.26 7.83 -14.49
N ARG A 17 -12.19 7.50 -13.80
CA ARG A 17 -12.16 6.91 -12.46
C ARG A 17 -10.80 7.17 -11.80
N PHE A 18 -10.78 7.26 -10.48
CA PHE A 18 -9.57 7.40 -9.67
C PHE A 18 -9.79 6.78 -8.29
N HIS A 19 -8.72 6.55 -7.57
CA HIS A 19 -8.75 6.01 -6.20
C HIS A 19 -8.28 7.09 -5.23
N LEU A 20 -9.21 7.79 -4.59
CA LEU A 20 -8.91 8.87 -3.67
C LEU A 20 -8.74 8.33 -2.25
N LEU A 21 -7.64 8.68 -1.62
CA LEU A 21 -7.35 8.37 -0.22
C LEU A 21 -7.72 9.57 0.67
N ALA A 22 -8.82 9.46 1.40
CA ALA A 22 -9.28 10.51 2.31
C ALA A 22 -8.70 10.32 3.71
N LYS A 23 -8.23 11.42 4.30
CA LYS A 23 -7.53 11.47 5.58
C LYS A 23 -8.32 12.27 6.62
N PRO A 24 -9.38 11.68 7.19
CA PRO A 24 -10.31 12.41 8.04
C PRO A 24 -9.69 12.87 9.37
N SER A 25 -8.66 12.18 9.86
CA SER A 25 -7.88 12.55 11.05
C SER A 25 -6.56 13.27 10.72
N GLY A 26 -6.36 13.66 9.44
CA GLY A 26 -5.08 14.22 8.98
C GLY A 26 -3.92 13.31 9.35
N SER A 27 -2.85 13.87 9.89
CA SER A 27 -1.68 13.15 10.39
C SER A 27 -1.82 12.64 11.83
N THR A 28 -2.92 12.93 12.53
CA THR A 28 -3.11 12.51 13.93
C THR A 28 -3.24 11.00 14.04
N CYS A 29 -2.39 10.38 14.88
CA CYS A 29 -2.38 8.95 15.15
C CYS A 29 -2.24 8.67 16.65
N ASN A 30 -2.73 7.52 17.11
CA ASN A 30 -2.61 7.03 18.50
C ASN A 30 -1.30 6.27 18.76
N ILE A 31 -0.54 5.93 17.70
CA ILE A 31 0.79 5.31 17.77
C ILE A 31 1.84 6.16 17.06
N ASP A 32 3.10 5.76 17.19
CA ASP A 32 4.26 6.53 16.77
C ASP A 32 5.28 5.65 16.03
N CYS A 33 4.83 5.04 14.92
CA CYS A 33 5.70 4.21 14.10
C CYS A 33 6.89 5.04 13.60
N THR A 34 8.11 4.59 13.87
CA THR A 34 9.34 5.36 13.56
C THR A 34 9.52 5.66 12.06
N TYR A 35 9.01 4.81 11.19
CA TYR A 35 9.06 5.01 9.73
C TYR A 35 7.86 5.82 9.17
N CYS A 36 6.91 6.24 10.01
CA CYS A 36 5.69 6.87 9.49
C CYS A 36 5.93 8.31 9.05
N PHE A 37 6.29 8.48 7.79
CA PHE A 37 6.50 9.80 7.18
C PHE A 37 5.25 10.68 7.25
N PHE A 38 4.06 10.08 7.32
CA PHE A 38 2.80 10.80 7.31
C PHE A 38 2.59 11.62 8.59
N LEU A 39 3.12 11.18 9.73
CA LEU A 39 3.08 11.95 10.98
C LEU A 39 3.74 13.33 10.85
N SER A 40 4.75 13.46 9.99
CA SER A 40 5.42 14.74 9.70
C SER A 40 4.52 15.77 9.01
N LYS A 41 3.42 15.33 8.36
CA LYS A 41 2.49 16.19 7.62
C LYS A 41 1.72 17.16 8.53
N GLU A 42 1.73 16.93 9.85
CA GLU A 42 1.30 17.94 10.84
C GLU A 42 1.95 19.31 10.62
N ALA A 43 3.18 19.34 10.12
CA ALA A 43 3.90 20.58 9.83
C ALA A 43 3.25 21.42 8.71
N LEU A 44 2.41 20.83 7.85
CA LEU A 44 1.66 21.55 6.81
C LEU A 44 0.48 22.34 7.39
N TYR A 45 -0.05 21.89 8.54
CA TYR A 45 -1.27 22.42 9.15
C TYR A 45 -1.04 22.83 10.61
N PRO A 46 -0.16 23.82 10.85
CA PRO A 46 0.18 24.24 12.21
C PRO A 46 -1.07 24.80 12.92
N ASN A 47 -1.30 24.34 14.15
CA ASN A 47 -2.45 24.72 15.00
C ASN A 47 -3.82 24.18 14.54
N ASP A 48 -3.88 23.31 13.54
CA ASP A 48 -5.11 22.61 13.16
C ASP A 48 -5.33 21.37 14.06
N LYS A 49 -6.60 21.08 14.37
CA LYS A 49 -6.97 19.89 15.14
C LYS A 49 -6.94 18.61 14.28
N SER A 50 -6.61 18.72 13.01
CA SER A 50 -6.54 17.61 12.03
C SER A 50 -7.79 16.71 12.08
N ARG A 51 -8.97 17.31 12.05
CA ARG A 51 -10.27 16.61 12.03
C ARG A 51 -11.14 17.13 10.91
N MET A 52 -11.59 16.25 10.05
CA MET A 52 -12.54 16.58 8.97
C MET A 52 -13.87 17.02 9.58
N SER A 53 -14.36 18.18 9.17
CA SER A 53 -15.66 18.69 9.56
C SER A 53 -16.77 17.96 8.80
N GLU A 54 -18.00 18.00 9.32
CA GLU A 54 -19.16 17.44 8.62
C GLU A 54 -19.37 18.11 7.25
N ALA A 55 -19.17 19.41 7.14
CA ALA A 55 -19.25 20.13 5.87
C ALA A 55 -18.20 19.65 4.85
N THR A 56 -16.99 19.33 5.31
CA THR A 56 -15.93 18.77 4.43
C THR A 56 -16.27 17.34 4.04
N LEU A 57 -16.78 16.53 4.97
CA LEU A 57 -17.25 15.17 4.72
C LEU A 57 -18.34 15.13 3.63
N GLU A 58 -19.36 15.95 3.78
CA GLU A 58 -20.46 16.03 2.81
C GLU A 58 -19.97 16.49 1.44
N THR A 59 -19.16 17.55 1.39
CA THR A 59 -18.55 18.04 0.15
C THR A 59 -17.70 16.95 -0.53
N TYR A 60 -16.90 16.22 0.24
CA TYR A 60 -16.06 15.12 -0.25
C TYR A 60 -16.91 14.01 -0.85
N ILE A 61 -17.85 13.44 -0.09
CA ILE A 61 -18.65 12.29 -0.54
C ILE A 61 -19.45 12.67 -1.80
N ARG A 62 -20.08 13.82 -1.82
CA ARG A 62 -20.84 14.28 -2.97
C ARG A 62 -19.96 14.42 -4.20
N GLN A 63 -18.88 15.18 -4.12
CA GLN A 63 -17.97 15.40 -5.26
C GLN A 63 -17.29 14.12 -5.71
N LEU A 64 -16.93 13.19 -4.82
CA LEU A 64 -16.39 11.89 -5.18
C LEU A 64 -17.35 11.10 -6.08
N LEU A 65 -18.61 11.00 -5.68
CA LEU A 65 -19.63 10.26 -6.41
C LEU A 65 -19.98 10.93 -7.76
N GLU A 66 -19.99 12.27 -7.79
CA GLU A 66 -20.17 13.04 -9.01
C GLU A 66 -19.04 12.85 -10.00
N SER A 67 -17.80 12.66 -9.51
CA SER A 67 -16.55 12.61 -10.31
C SER A 67 -16.21 11.25 -10.88
N HIS A 68 -17.13 10.30 -10.93
CA HIS A 68 -16.91 8.98 -11.48
C HIS A 68 -17.88 8.64 -12.61
N LEU A 69 -17.33 8.19 -13.77
CA LEU A 69 -18.09 7.56 -14.86
C LEU A 69 -18.23 6.05 -14.64
N SER A 70 -17.35 5.45 -13.86
CA SER A 70 -17.43 4.03 -13.50
C SER A 70 -18.64 3.77 -12.60
N PRO A 71 -19.35 2.65 -12.80
CA PRO A 71 -20.42 2.25 -11.89
C PRO A 71 -19.90 1.89 -10.48
N THR A 72 -18.64 1.52 -10.34
CA THR A 72 -18.04 1.21 -9.03
C THR A 72 -17.20 2.39 -8.57
N VAL A 73 -17.47 2.86 -7.33
CA VAL A 73 -16.75 3.94 -6.67
C VAL A 73 -16.25 3.44 -5.32
N THR A 74 -14.98 3.69 -5.01
CA THR A 74 -14.40 3.32 -3.71
C THR A 74 -14.30 4.55 -2.81
N VAL A 75 -14.89 4.48 -1.63
CA VAL A 75 -14.68 5.43 -0.52
C VAL A 75 -13.58 4.84 0.36
N ALA A 76 -12.37 5.39 0.26
CA ALA A 76 -11.20 4.87 0.95
C ALA A 76 -10.74 5.81 2.07
N TRP A 77 -10.71 5.27 3.29
CA TRP A 77 -10.32 5.98 4.50
C TRP A 77 -8.92 5.56 4.94
N GLN A 78 -8.05 6.54 5.12
CA GLN A 78 -6.67 6.36 5.55
C GLN A 78 -6.23 7.60 6.36
N GLY A 79 -4.96 7.78 6.59
CA GLY A 79 -4.37 8.96 7.24
C GLY A 79 -3.46 8.57 8.40
N GLY A 80 -3.53 9.33 9.50
CA GLY A 80 -2.89 8.94 10.74
C GLY A 80 -3.56 7.69 11.29
N GLU A 81 -4.62 7.86 12.08
CA GLU A 81 -5.48 6.74 12.48
C GLU A 81 -6.95 7.17 12.36
N PRO A 82 -7.68 6.67 11.35
CA PRO A 82 -9.06 7.09 11.12
C PRO A 82 -10.02 6.76 12.26
N THR A 83 -9.78 5.69 13.05
CA THR A 83 -10.64 5.32 14.19
C THR A 83 -10.73 6.42 15.26
N LEU A 84 -9.81 7.37 15.28
CA LEU A 84 -9.87 8.55 16.15
C LEU A 84 -11.04 9.48 15.82
N MET A 85 -11.65 9.34 14.63
CA MET A 85 -12.87 10.09 14.26
C MET A 85 -14.13 9.54 14.90
N ARG A 86 -14.07 8.32 15.49
CA ARG A 86 -15.17 7.54 16.07
C ARG A 86 -16.17 7.02 15.02
N VAL A 87 -16.96 6.01 15.41
CA VAL A 87 -17.90 5.31 14.52
C VAL A 87 -18.96 6.25 13.96
N GLU A 88 -19.45 7.21 14.76
CA GLU A 88 -20.52 8.13 14.35
C GLU A 88 -20.16 8.93 13.09
N PHE A 89 -18.90 9.33 12.96
CA PHE A 89 -18.42 10.02 11.75
C PHE A 89 -18.60 9.16 10.51
N PHE A 90 -18.31 7.86 10.60
CA PHE A 90 -18.40 6.93 9.46
C PHE A 90 -19.83 6.47 9.22
N ARG A 91 -20.70 6.41 10.24
CA ARG A 91 -22.15 6.24 10.04
C ARG A 91 -22.69 7.39 9.21
N ARG A 92 -22.30 8.62 9.55
CA ARG A 92 -22.68 9.80 8.75
C ARG A 92 -22.14 9.74 7.32
N ALA A 93 -20.90 9.26 7.13
CA ALA A 93 -20.34 9.06 5.79
C ALA A 93 -21.16 8.08 4.95
N VAL A 94 -21.60 6.95 5.54
CA VAL A 94 -22.46 5.98 4.84
C VAL A 94 -23.84 6.59 4.50
N GLU A 95 -24.46 7.33 5.41
CA GLU A 95 -25.72 8.06 5.13
C GLU A 95 -25.57 9.02 3.94
N LEU A 96 -24.47 9.79 3.89
CA LEU A 96 -24.19 10.70 2.79
C LEU A 96 -23.94 9.96 1.47
N VAL A 97 -23.28 8.78 1.52
CA VAL A 97 -23.13 7.93 0.33
C VAL A 97 -24.51 7.52 -0.20
N GLU A 98 -25.42 7.05 0.65
CA GLU A 98 -26.77 6.67 0.22
C GLU A 98 -27.57 7.87 -0.29
N GLN A 99 -27.37 9.06 0.27
CA GLN A 99 -28.01 10.30 -0.18
C GLN A 99 -27.56 10.74 -1.58
N TYR A 100 -26.25 10.61 -1.89
CA TYR A 100 -25.64 11.20 -3.09
C TYR A 100 -25.28 10.19 -4.19
N ARG A 101 -25.29 8.87 -3.93
CA ARG A 101 -24.95 7.88 -4.96
C ARG A 101 -25.97 7.90 -6.11
N LYS A 102 -25.46 7.75 -7.33
CA LYS A 102 -26.30 7.60 -8.52
C LYS A 102 -26.97 6.22 -8.51
N PRO A 103 -28.15 6.05 -9.13
CA PRO A 103 -28.90 4.78 -9.10
C PRO A 103 -28.10 3.54 -9.51
N ASN A 104 -27.14 3.68 -10.42
CA ASN A 104 -26.33 2.58 -10.94
C ASN A 104 -24.93 2.49 -10.30
N GLN A 105 -24.65 3.30 -9.26
CA GLN A 105 -23.36 3.24 -8.57
C GLN A 105 -23.37 2.20 -7.47
N VAL A 106 -22.33 1.36 -7.48
CA VAL A 106 -21.97 0.45 -6.39
C VAL A 106 -20.83 1.07 -5.62
N VAL A 107 -21.03 1.38 -4.35
CA VAL A 107 -19.99 1.97 -3.51
C VAL A 107 -19.33 0.89 -2.68
N GLN A 108 -18.01 0.85 -2.74
CA GLN A 108 -17.15 -0.01 -1.93
C GLN A 108 -16.50 0.82 -0.83
N HIS A 109 -16.53 0.32 0.39
CA HIS A 109 -15.90 0.98 1.52
C HIS A 109 -14.61 0.27 1.91
N THR A 110 -13.51 1.01 2.00
CA THR A 110 -12.23 0.50 2.50
C THR A 110 -11.73 1.36 3.65
N PHE A 111 -11.08 0.73 4.63
CA PHE A 111 -10.67 1.38 5.85
C PHE A 111 -9.31 0.88 6.30
N GLN A 112 -8.28 1.71 6.23
CA GLN A 112 -6.95 1.36 6.68
C GLN A 112 -6.73 1.79 8.13
N THR A 113 -6.36 0.85 9.00
CA THR A 113 -6.17 1.10 10.43
C THR A 113 -4.98 0.34 10.99
N ASN A 114 -4.43 0.85 12.10
CA ASN A 114 -3.48 0.10 12.92
C ASN A 114 -4.16 -0.94 13.83
N GLY A 115 -5.48 -0.98 13.87
CA GLY A 115 -6.27 -1.99 14.56
C GLY A 115 -6.41 -1.83 16.08
N ILE A 116 -5.67 -0.94 16.71
CA ILE A 116 -5.57 -0.86 18.19
C ILE A 116 -6.88 -0.44 18.89
N LEU A 117 -7.71 0.32 18.19
CA LEU A 117 -8.99 0.82 18.75
C LEU A 117 -10.21 0.04 18.24
N LEU A 118 -9.99 -1.09 17.56
CA LEU A 118 -11.09 -1.94 17.11
C LEU A 118 -11.72 -2.68 18.30
N ASP A 119 -13.02 -2.53 18.42
CA ASP A 119 -13.88 -3.17 19.40
C ASP A 119 -15.13 -3.76 18.76
N ASP A 120 -16.09 -4.21 19.58
CA ASP A 120 -17.33 -4.79 19.09
C ASP A 120 -18.18 -3.80 18.27
N GLU A 121 -18.19 -2.52 18.64
CA GLU A 121 -18.97 -1.50 17.92
C GLU A 121 -18.38 -1.24 16.54
N TRP A 122 -17.05 -1.06 16.44
CA TRP A 122 -16.37 -0.88 15.17
C TRP A 122 -16.57 -2.08 14.23
N CYS A 123 -16.39 -3.28 14.76
CA CYS A 123 -16.47 -4.48 13.93
C CYS A 123 -17.91 -4.81 13.52
N ALA A 124 -18.91 -4.53 14.35
CA ALA A 124 -20.32 -4.61 13.97
C ALA A 124 -20.64 -3.65 12.84
N PHE A 125 -20.21 -2.38 12.95
CA PHE A 125 -20.37 -1.37 11.91
C PHE A 125 -19.71 -1.78 10.58
N PHE A 126 -18.46 -2.25 10.61
CA PHE A 126 -17.76 -2.70 9.41
C PHE A 126 -18.47 -3.88 8.73
N LYS A 127 -18.99 -4.82 9.53
CA LYS A 127 -19.72 -5.98 9.02
C LYS A 127 -21.05 -5.56 8.39
N GLU A 128 -21.81 -4.71 9.05
CA GLU A 128 -23.10 -4.21 8.58
C GLU A 128 -23.00 -3.51 7.22
N HIS A 129 -21.94 -2.71 7.03
CA HIS A 129 -21.75 -1.90 5.83
C HIS A 129 -20.71 -2.48 4.84
N ASN A 130 -20.33 -3.74 5.00
CA ASN A 130 -19.42 -4.46 4.10
C ASN A 130 -18.08 -3.74 3.84
N PHE A 131 -17.47 -3.19 4.89
CA PHE A 131 -16.14 -2.60 4.78
C PHE A 131 -15.07 -3.67 4.56
N LEU A 132 -14.13 -3.40 3.65
CA LEU A 132 -12.86 -4.09 3.61
C LEU A 132 -11.87 -3.36 4.52
N VAL A 133 -11.42 -4.01 5.58
CA VAL A 133 -10.51 -3.42 6.57
C VAL A 133 -9.07 -3.80 6.27
N GLY A 134 -8.23 -2.82 6.01
CA GLY A 134 -6.77 -2.98 5.94
C GLY A 134 -6.18 -2.94 7.34
N LEU A 135 -5.72 -4.08 7.85
CA LEU A 135 -5.03 -4.16 9.13
C LEU A 135 -3.52 -4.01 8.92
N SER A 136 -2.93 -3.05 9.58
CA SER A 136 -1.48 -2.81 9.51
C SER A 136 -0.71 -3.76 10.41
N CYS A 137 0.07 -4.68 9.83
CA CYS A 137 0.93 -5.61 10.58
C CYS A 137 2.20 -5.92 9.78
N ASP A 138 3.39 -5.82 10.41
CA ASP A 138 4.68 -5.98 9.70
C ASP A 138 5.29 -7.39 9.86
N GLY A 139 4.62 -8.29 10.58
CA GLY A 139 5.08 -9.66 10.82
C GLY A 139 4.87 -10.12 12.27
N PRO A 140 5.54 -11.19 12.69
CA PRO A 140 5.58 -11.62 14.09
C PRO A 140 6.04 -10.52 15.03
N ARG A 141 5.78 -10.69 16.35
CA ARG A 141 6.00 -9.69 17.41
C ARG A 141 7.34 -8.95 17.31
N GLU A 142 8.43 -9.69 17.25
CA GLU A 142 9.79 -9.13 17.28
C GLU A 142 10.05 -8.22 16.10
N ILE A 143 9.51 -8.57 14.95
CA ILE A 143 9.59 -7.79 13.72
C ILE A 143 8.66 -6.58 13.79
N HIS A 144 7.40 -6.80 14.15
CA HIS A 144 6.38 -5.75 14.23
C HIS A 144 6.79 -4.66 15.22
N ASP A 145 7.19 -5.05 16.43
CA ASP A 145 7.52 -4.14 17.53
C ASP A 145 8.88 -3.42 17.34
N THR A 146 9.65 -3.74 16.29
CA THR A 146 10.87 -2.99 15.97
C THR A 146 10.56 -1.54 15.61
N TYR A 147 9.52 -1.28 14.83
CA TYR A 147 9.20 0.05 14.33
C TYR A 147 7.77 0.52 14.60
N ARG A 148 6.82 -0.39 14.89
CA ARG A 148 5.46 -0.01 15.25
C ARG A 148 5.32 0.15 16.75
N LEU A 149 5.72 1.32 17.22
CA LEU A 149 5.76 1.66 18.62
C LEU A 149 4.61 2.60 19.01
N ASP A 150 4.19 2.54 20.26
CA ASP A 150 3.28 3.55 20.82
C ASP A 150 4.08 4.82 21.21
N ARG A 151 3.36 5.88 21.60
CA ARG A 151 3.98 7.17 21.99
C ARG A 151 4.91 7.09 23.22
N ARG A 152 4.99 5.92 23.87
CA ARG A 152 5.91 5.62 24.99
C ARG A 152 7.00 4.66 24.57
N ALA A 153 7.24 4.52 23.26
CA ALA A 153 8.22 3.60 22.67
C ALA A 153 8.02 2.14 23.07
N ARG A 154 6.79 1.69 23.33
CA ARG A 154 6.47 0.29 23.61
C ARG A 154 5.89 -0.37 22.37
N GLY A 155 6.16 -1.67 22.17
CA GLY A 155 5.59 -2.45 21.09
C GLY A 155 4.05 -2.43 21.10
N THR A 156 3.46 -2.57 19.91
CA THR A 156 2.01 -2.49 19.72
C THR A 156 1.39 -3.82 19.30
N PHE A 157 2.18 -4.86 19.11
CA PHE A 157 1.76 -6.15 18.55
C PHE A 157 0.53 -6.73 19.27
N ASP A 158 0.54 -6.81 20.61
CA ASP A 158 -0.59 -7.40 21.36
C ASP A 158 -1.91 -6.68 21.10
N LYS A 159 -1.87 -5.34 21.07
CA LYS A 159 -3.06 -4.53 20.81
C LYS A 159 -3.57 -4.70 19.38
N VAL A 160 -2.66 -4.86 18.41
CA VAL A 160 -3.04 -5.15 17.03
C VAL A 160 -3.67 -6.54 16.92
N MET A 161 -3.14 -7.52 17.65
CA MET A 161 -3.74 -8.86 17.72
C MET A 161 -5.11 -8.86 18.39
N ASP A 162 -5.34 -8.01 19.38
CA ASP A 162 -6.68 -7.82 19.94
C ASP A 162 -7.66 -7.28 18.88
N GLY A 163 -7.27 -6.28 18.11
CA GLY A 163 -8.06 -5.78 16.99
C GLY A 163 -8.30 -6.84 15.90
N TRP A 164 -7.29 -7.65 15.56
CA TRP A 164 -7.45 -8.78 14.65
C TRP A 164 -8.48 -9.80 15.18
N ARG A 165 -8.45 -10.14 16.49
CA ARG A 165 -9.44 -11.04 17.11
C ARG A 165 -10.85 -10.47 16.98
N MET A 166 -11.04 -9.15 17.14
CA MET A 166 -12.33 -8.50 16.94
C MET A 166 -12.81 -8.62 15.50
N LEU A 167 -11.95 -8.36 14.49
CA LEU A 167 -12.30 -8.55 13.08
C LEU A 167 -12.75 -10.00 12.81
N ARG A 168 -12.02 -10.98 13.36
CA ARG A 168 -12.36 -12.42 13.23
C ARG A 168 -13.68 -12.76 13.92
N LYS A 169 -13.90 -12.28 15.13
CA LYS A 169 -15.13 -12.49 15.92
C LYS A 169 -16.39 -12.07 15.16
N HIS A 170 -16.31 -10.93 14.47
CA HIS A 170 -17.42 -10.36 13.72
C HIS A 170 -17.47 -10.78 12.24
N ASN A 171 -16.56 -11.66 11.78
CA ASN A 171 -16.43 -12.04 10.38
C ASN A 171 -16.33 -10.84 9.43
N VAL A 172 -15.55 -9.83 9.81
CA VAL A 172 -15.24 -8.68 8.96
C VAL A 172 -14.20 -9.09 7.93
N GLU A 173 -14.40 -8.70 6.66
CA GLU A 173 -13.40 -8.91 5.62
C GLU A 173 -12.19 -8.00 5.86
N PHE A 174 -11.00 -8.60 5.87
CA PHE A 174 -9.77 -7.83 6.08
C PHE A 174 -8.63 -8.26 5.16
N ASN A 175 -7.75 -7.34 4.88
CA ASN A 175 -6.45 -7.58 4.28
C ASN A 175 -5.33 -7.16 5.25
N ILE A 176 -4.16 -7.74 5.11
CA ILE A 176 -2.96 -7.31 5.85
C ILE A 176 -2.16 -6.37 4.96
N LEU A 177 -1.85 -5.19 5.49
CA LEU A 177 -0.89 -4.27 4.92
C LEU A 177 0.41 -4.34 5.72
N CYS A 178 1.45 -4.87 5.09
CA CYS A 178 2.78 -5.00 5.65
C CYS A 178 3.73 -4.00 5.01
N THR A 179 4.40 -3.19 5.81
CA THR A 179 5.52 -2.40 5.32
C THR A 179 6.79 -3.25 5.32
N VAL A 180 7.47 -3.32 4.17
CA VAL A 180 8.75 -4.01 4.04
C VAL A 180 9.86 -3.03 4.36
N ASN A 181 10.61 -3.34 5.41
CA ASN A 181 11.62 -2.47 6.00
C ASN A 181 12.86 -3.28 6.39
N ALA A 182 13.88 -2.66 6.95
CA ALA A 182 15.13 -3.34 7.32
C ALA A 182 14.95 -4.49 8.33
N ALA A 183 13.88 -4.47 9.17
CA ALA A 183 13.66 -5.51 10.17
C ALA A 183 13.03 -6.80 9.60
N ASN A 184 12.27 -6.72 8.51
CA ASN A 184 11.59 -7.88 7.92
C ASN A 184 12.11 -8.29 6.53
N SER A 185 12.92 -7.46 5.88
CA SER A 185 13.35 -7.67 4.49
C SER A 185 14.06 -8.99 4.22
N ASP A 186 14.74 -9.56 5.20
CA ASP A 186 15.43 -10.86 5.09
C ASP A 186 14.56 -12.04 5.59
N HIS A 187 13.30 -11.79 5.93
CA HIS A 187 12.38 -12.74 6.57
C HIS A 187 11.08 -12.96 5.78
N GLY A 188 11.08 -12.80 4.44
CA GLY A 188 9.89 -12.82 3.60
C GLY A 188 8.97 -14.03 3.84
N ARG A 189 9.55 -15.24 3.82
CA ARG A 189 8.79 -16.47 4.06
C ARG A 189 8.21 -16.57 5.48
N LEU A 190 8.96 -16.13 6.51
CA LEU A 190 8.50 -16.13 7.89
C LEU A 190 7.29 -15.20 8.05
N VAL A 191 7.38 -13.99 7.51
CA VAL A 191 6.31 -12.98 7.54
C VAL A 191 5.08 -13.48 6.79
N TYR A 192 5.26 -14.06 5.60
CA TYR A 192 4.16 -14.60 4.81
C TYR A 192 3.44 -15.73 5.53
N ARG A 193 4.18 -16.71 6.05
CA ARG A 193 3.61 -17.82 6.81
C ARG A 193 2.84 -17.35 8.04
N PHE A 194 3.36 -16.39 8.77
CA PHE A 194 2.67 -15.79 9.91
C PHE A 194 1.31 -15.22 9.49
N PHE A 195 1.23 -14.48 8.38
CA PHE A 195 -0.04 -13.94 7.90
C PHE A 195 -1.01 -15.02 7.43
N ARG A 196 -0.51 -16.00 6.70
CA ARG A 196 -1.32 -17.10 6.17
C ARG A 196 -1.79 -18.06 7.27
N ASP A 197 -0.85 -18.58 8.07
CA ASP A 197 -1.08 -19.69 8.97
C ASP A 197 -1.67 -19.25 10.32
N GLU A 198 -1.16 -18.14 10.89
CA GLU A 198 -1.58 -17.66 12.21
C GLU A 198 -2.76 -16.67 12.10
N LEU A 199 -2.69 -15.72 11.16
CA LEU A 199 -3.76 -14.73 11.03
C LEU A 199 -4.87 -15.17 10.07
N GLY A 200 -4.66 -16.20 9.24
CA GLY A 200 -5.62 -16.65 8.25
C GLY A 200 -5.94 -15.58 7.19
N ALA A 201 -4.95 -14.74 6.88
CA ALA A 201 -5.10 -13.68 5.90
C ALA A 201 -5.26 -14.26 4.49
N LYS A 202 -6.28 -13.80 3.77
CA LYS A 202 -6.49 -14.16 2.36
C LYS A 202 -5.93 -13.11 1.41
N TRP A 203 -5.78 -11.87 1.84
CA TRP A 203 -5.27 -10.77 1.04
C TRP A 203 -4.12 -10.08 1.78
N VAL A 204 -2.98 -9.94 1.11
CA VAL A 204 -1.77 -9.36 1.69
C VAL A 204 -1.15 -8.36 0.72
N GLN A 205 -0.73 -7.21 1.27
CA GLN A 205 0.00 -6.18 0.55
C GLN A 205 1.37 -5.96 1.19
N PHE A 206 2.42 -5.92 0.38
CA PHE A 206 3.81 -5.67 0.81
C PHE A 206 4.30 -4.36 0.21
N ILE A 207 4.40 -3.31 1.04
CA ILE A 207 4.76 -1.96 0.61
C ILE A 207 6.18 -1.64 1.08
N PRO A 208 7.14 -1.38 0.17
CA PRO A 208 8.52 -1.09 0.56
C PRO A 208 8.63 0.28 1.23
N ILE A 209 9.33 0.33 2.36
CA ILE A 209 9.76 1.58 2.98
C ILE A 209 11.02 2.06 2.27
N VAL A 210 10.93 3.22 1.65
CA VAL A 210 12.04 3.97 1.06
C VAL A 210 11.88 5.42 1.51
N GLU A 211 12.60 5.77 2.56
CA GLU A 211 12.54 7.10 3.18
C GLU A 211 13.75 7.90 2.73
N ARG A 212 13.52 8.87 1.85
CA ARG A 212 14.58 9.72 1.31
C ARG A 212 15.05 10.75 2.34
N ALA A 213 16.33 11.04 2.31
CA ALA A 213 16.94 12.08 3.13
C ALA A 213 18.08 12.77 2.37
N THR A 214 18.33 13.99 2.74
CA THR A 214 19.54 14.71 2.35
C THR A 214 20.66 14.46 3.38
N PRO A 215 21.94 14.75 3.07
CA PRO A 215 23.01 14.68 4.07
C PRO A 215 22.70 15.52 5.33
N ALA A 216 22.01 16.65 5.20
CA ALA A 216 21.64 17.53 6.31
C ALA A 216 20.51 16.96 7.18
N THR A 217 19.61 16.14 6.61
CA THR A 217 18.43 15.64 7.32
C THR A 217 18.56 14.18 7.77
N LEU A 218 19.55 13.42 7.28
CA LEU A 218 19.66 11.96 7.51
C LEU A 218 19.73 11.59 9.01
N THR A 219 20.49 12.33 9.80
CA THR A 219 20.63 12.07 11.24
C THR A 219 19.29 12.20 11.97
N ILE A 220 18.51 13.23 11.64
CA ILE A 220 17.18 13.44 12.23
C ILE A 220 16.20 12.40 11.68
N ALA A 221 16.27 12.13 10.38
CA ALA A 221 15.42 11.13 9.73
C ALA A 221 15.60 9.74 10.35
N ASN A 222 16.82 9.33 10.70
CA ASN A 222 17.10 8.06 11.36
C ASN A 222 16.52 7.96 12.79
N GLN A 223 16.27 9.07 13.45
CA GLN A 223 15.57 9.09 14.75
C GLN A 223 14.05 8.86 14.62
N GLY A 224 13.49 9.04 13.41
CA GLY A 224 12.05 8.93 13.12
C GLY A 224 11.43 10.28 12.78
N TRP A 225 10.24 10.23 12.19
CA TRP A 225 9.51 11.43 11.73
C TRP A 225 8.55 11.99 12.78
N SER A 226 8.32 11.25 13.84
CA SER A 226 7.27 11.51 14.81
C SER A 226 7.74 12.33 16.02
N ALA A 227 8.97 12.17 16.45
CA ALA A 227 9.44 12.75 17.71
C ALA A 227 10.25 14.01 17.49
N PRO A 228 9.75 15.21 17.85
CA PRO A 228 10.65 16.30 18.16
C PRO A 228 11.27 16.04 19.52
N GLU A 229 12.60 16.17 19.65
CA GLU A 229 13.17 16.53 20.94
C GLU A 229 12.40 17.75 21.49
N ALA A 230 12.17 17.77 22.80
CA ALA A 230 11.39 18.80 23.45
C ALA A 230 11.76 20.20 22.92
N GLY A 231 10.80 20.89 22.30
CA GLY A 231 10.95 22.25 21.79
C GLY A 231 11.35 22.41 20.31
N ARG A 232 11.58 21.34 19.55
CA ARG A 232 11.82 21.43 18.10
C ARG A 232 10.53 21.19 17.29
N LYS A 233 10.35 21.96 16.22
CA LYS A 233 9.30 21.70 15.21
C LYS A 233 9.62 20.39 14.50
N ARG A 234 8.59 19.56 14.21
CA ARG A 234 8.72 18.37 13.35
C ARG A 234 9.27 18.79 11.99
N LEU A 235 10.24 18.02 11.48
CA LEU A 235 10.70 18.17 10.12
C LEU A 235 9.64 17.62 9.18
N LEU A 236 9.19 18.44 8.21
CA LEU A 236 8.32 17.93 7.15
C LEU A 236 9.09 16.94 6.27
N TYR A 237 8.61 15.70 6.20
CA TYR A 237 9.12 14.75 5.21
C TYR A 237 8.68 15.18 3.81
N THR A 238 9.64 15.27 2.91
CA THR A 238 9.43 15.51 1.47
C THR A 238 10.20 14.48 0.67
N GLN A 239 9.78 14.26 -0.60
CA GLN A 239 10.47 13.32 -1.51
C GLN A 239 11.78 13.93 -2.06
N THR A 240 12.65 14.39 -1.16
CA THR A 240 13.93 15.06 -1.49
C THR A 240 15.13 14.28 -0.97
N GLY A 241 16.30 14.49 -1.61
CA GLY A 241 17.54 13.82 -1.25
C GLY A 241 17.79 12.52 -2.03
N ASN A 242 19.00 12.01 -1.91
CA ASN A 242 19.50 10.81 -2.58
C ASN A 242 20.07 9.76 -1.60
N LEU A 243 19.92 10.00 -0.30
CA LEU A 243 20.20 9.03 0.75
C LEU A 243 18.90 8.41 1.24
N VAL A 244 18.99 7.26 1.91
CA VAL A 244 17.85 6.62 2.56
C VAL A 244 18.15 6.38 4.03
N THR A 245 17.11 6.33 4.86
CA THR A 245 17.24 6.00 6.28
C THR A 245 17.65 4.53 6.47
N GLU A 246 18.20 4.21 7.64
CA GLU A 246 18.59 2.85 8.03
C GLU A 246 17.41 1.87 8.08
N ARG A 247 16.18 2.38 8.21
CA ARG A 247 14.95 1.58 8.18
C ARG A 247 14.51 1.20 6.79
N SER A 248 15.00 1.91 5.78
CA SER A 248 14.63 1.64 4.40
C SER A 248 15.07 0.26 3.96
N VAL A 249 14.24 -0.41 3.17
CA VAL A 249 14.60 -1.70 2.60
C VAL A 249 15.61 -1.53 1.47
N GLY A 250 16.64 -2.35 1.43
CA GLY A 250 17.57 -2.39 0.32
C GLY A 250 16.92 -2.94 -0.96
N SER A 251 17.33 -2.41 -2.13
CA SER A 251 16.75 -2.79 -3.42
C SER A 251 16.70 -4.31 -3.63
N ARG A 252 17.87 -4.99 -3.56
CA ARG A 252 17.93 -6.45 -3.72
C ARG A 252 17.24 -7.22 -2.60
N GLN A 253 17.25 -6.69 -1.37
CA GLN A 253 16.54 -7.30 -0.25
C GLN A 253 15.02 -7.32 -0.52
N TYR A 254 14.46 -6.23 -1.07
CA TYR A 254 13.04 -6.20 -1.44
C TYR A 254 12.70 -7.23 -2.53
N GLY A 255 13.53 -7.36 -3.56
CA GLY A 255 13.35 -8.38 -4.59
C GLY A 255 13.37 -9.79 -4.03
N ARG A 256 14.35 -10.11 -3.18
CA ARG A 256 14.48 -11.43 -2.53
C ARG A 256 13.33 -11.71 -1.57
N PHE A 257 12.90 -10.71 -0.80
CA PHE A 257 11.73 -10.81 0.06
C PHE A 257 10.49 -11.26 -0.75
N LEU A 258 10.24 -10.62 -1.90
CA LEU A 258 9.12 -10.99 -2.77
C LEU A 258 9.31 -12.37 -3.40
N ILE A 259 10.53 -12.74 -3.81
CA ILE A 259 10.84 -14.06 -4.37
C ILE A 259 10.62 -15.16 -3.31
N ASP A 260 11.08 -14.95 -2.07
CA ASP A 260 10.87 -15.89 -0.97
C ASP A 260 9.39 -16.18 -0.71
N ILE A 261 8.56 -15.15 -0.77
CA ILE A 261 7.11 -15.27 -0.63
C ILE A 261 6.52 -15.98 -1.85
N PHE A 262 6.96 -15.60 -3.06
CA PHE A 262 6.46 -16.18 -4.30
C PHE A 262 6.73 -17.69 -4.37
N GLU A 263 7.91 -18.13 -3.98
CA GLU A 263 8.31 -19.55 -3.98
C GLU A 263 7.47 -20.38 -2.99
N GLU A 264 7.06 -19.80 -1.88
CA GLU A 264 6.12 -20.45 -0.95
C GLU A 264 4.71 -20.46 -1.53
N TRP A 265 4.23 -19.28 -1.98
CA TRP A 265 2.88 -19.08 -2.48
C TRP A 265 2.57 -19.93 -3.72
N VAL A 266 3.50 -20.01 -4.66
CA VAL A 266 3.30 -20.70 -5.93
C VAL A 266 3.21 -22.23 -5.78
N ARG A 267 3.63 -22.78 -4.64
CA ARG A 267 3.56 -24.21 -4.33
C ARG A 267 2.30 -24.59 -3.58
N HIS A 268 1.66 -23.65 -2.89
CA HIS A 268 0.65 -23.98 -1.91
C HIS A 268 -0.63 -23.15 -2.02
N ASP A 269 -0.55 -21.90 -2.47
CA ASP A 269 -1.56 -20.90 -2.13
C ASP A 269 -2.20 -20.20 -3.35
N VAL A 270 -1.84 -20.57 -4.58
CA VAL A 270 -2.44 -19.98 -5.80
C VAL A 270 -3.95 -20.19 -5.82
N GLY A 271 -4.71 -19.08 -5.87
CA GLY A 271 -6.17 -19.08 -5.84
C GLY A 271 -6.78 -19.15 -4.44
N THR A 272 -5.97 -19.24 -3.37
CA THR A 272 -6.45 -19.24 -1.98
C THR A 272 -5.97 -18.07 -1.16
N VAL A 273 -4.73 -17.61 -1.40
CA VAL A 273 -4.18 -16.39 -0.83
C VAL A 273 -3.78 -15.44 -1.97
N TYR A 274 -4.18 -14.19 -1.86
CA TYR A 274 -3.95 -13.16 -2.85
C TYR A 274 -2.87 -12.19 -2.34
N VAL A 275 -1.77 -12.13 -3.05
CA VAL A 275 -0.68 -11.18 -2.78
C VAL A 275 -0.75 -10.10 -3.84
N GLN A 276 -1.02 -8.86 -3.44
CA GLN A 276 -1.29 -7.75 -4.37
C GLN A 276 -0.24 -7.64 -5.49
N MET A 277 1.05 -7.76 -5.16
CA MET A 277 2.13 -7.69 -6.15
C MET A 277 2.02 -8.79 -7.21
N PHE A 278 1.57 -9.99 -6.83
CA PHE A 278 1.44 -11.12 -7.73
C PHE A 278 0.23 -10.97 -8.64
N ASP A 279 -0.89 -10.53 -8.06
CA ASP A 279 -2.12 -10.29 -8.82
C ASP A 279 -1.91 -9.19 -9.87
N VAL A 280 -1.31 -8.06 -9.50
CA VAL A 280 -1.04 -6.96 -10.46
C VAL A 280 -0.01 -7.34 -11.51
N THR A 281 0.92 -8.25 -11.19
CA THR A 281 1.88 -8.79 -12.17
C THR A 281 1.18 -9.66 -13.19
N LEU A 282 0.27 -10.53 -12.75
CA LEU A 282 -0.53 -11.38 -13.66
C LEU A 282 -1.46 -10.53 -14.53
N GLU A 283 -2.13 -9.53 -13.96
CA GLU A 283 -2.99 -8.60 -14.70
C GLU A 283 -2.23 -7.78 -15.75
N ALA A 284 -0.98 -7.39 -15.45
CA ALA A 284 -0.14 -6.65 -16.38
C ALA A 284 0.18 -7.44 -17.67
N LEU A 285 0.22 -8.79 -17.61
CA LEU A 285 0.39 -9.64 -18.79
C LEU A 285 -0.83 -9.59 -19.74
N PHE A 286 -1.98 -9.13 -19.24
CA PHE A 286 -3.18 -8.85 -20.04
C PHE A 286 -3.33 -7.36 -20.40
N GLY A 287 -2.28 -6.55 -20.20
CA GLY A 287 -2.29 -5.11 -20.44
C GLY A 287 -3.13 -4.30 -19.46
N ARG A 288 -3.50 -4.88 -18.32
CA ARG A 288 -4.29 -4.22 -17.27
C ARG A 288 -3.39 -3.83 -16.09
N HIS A 289 -3.25 -2.54 -15.85
CA HIS A 289 -2.44 -2.02 -14.77
C HIS A 289 -3.34 -1.49 -13.63
N LEU A 290 -3.60 -2.34 -12.65
CA LEU A 290 -4.51 -2.03 -11.54
C LEU A 290 -3.84 -1.21 -10.43
N LEU A 291 -2.52 -1.24 -10.33
CA LEU A 291 -1.76 -0.50 -9.33
C LEU A 291 -0.88 0.56 -9.99
N CYS A 292 -1.03 1.82 -9.57
CA CYS A 292 -0.35 2.96 -10.18
C CYS A 292 1.19 2.86 -10.19
N ILE A 293 1.80 2.18 -9.19
CA ILE A 293 3.26 2.02 -9.13
C ILE A 293 3.82 1.23 -10.31
N HIS A 294 3.02 0.34 -10.91
CA HIS A 294 3.39 -0.47 -12.08
C HIS A 294 2.64 -0.08 -13.35
N ALA A 295 1.79 0.95 -13.30
CA ALA A 295 1.15 1.51 -14.48
C ALA A 295 2.10 2.41 -15.27
N PRO A 296 1.90 2.59 -16.59
CA PRO A 296 2.72 3.49 -17.40
C PRO A 296 2.70 4.94 -16.92
N THR A 297 1.56 5.40 -16.39
CA THR A 297 1.36 6.77 -15.89
C THR A 297 0.86 6.77 -14.46
N CYS A 298 0.96 7.91 -13.78
CA CYS A 298 0.40 8.18 -12.44
C CYS A 298 -0.84 9.09 -12.52
N GLY A 299 -1.22 9.68 -11.38
CA GLY A 299 -2.22 10.74 -11.28
C GLY A 299 -3.62 10.29 -10.90
N ASN A 300 -3.87 8.97 -10.80
CA ASN A 300 -5.17 8.40 -10.44
C ASN A 300 -5.28 7.98 -8.97
N GLY A 301 -4.35 8.42 -8.12
CA GLY A 301 -4.34 8.13 -6.68
C GLY A 301 -4.18 9.41 -5.85
N PRO A 302 -5.10 10.40 -5.96
CA PRO A 302 -5.02 11.64 -5.20
C PRO A 302 -5.24 11.40 -3.70
N ALA A 303 -4.77 12.35 -2.88
CA ALA A 303 -5.04 12.38 -1.45
C ALA A 303 -5.85 13.60 -1.06
N LEU A 304 -6.86 13.40 -0.22
CA LEU A 304 -7.68 14.46 0.36
C LEU A 304 -7.38 14.61 1.85
N GLU A 305 -6.91 15.76 2.23
CA GLU A 305 -6.69 16.10 3.63
C GLU A 305 -7.99 16.52 4.35
N HIS A 306 -7.94 16.48 5.68
CA HIS A 306 -9.08 16.75 6.58
C HIS A 306 -9.74 18.13 6.38
N ASN A 307 -8.99 19.11 5.87
CA ASN A 307 -9.48 20.47 5.60
C ASN A 307 -10.03 20.68 4.17
N GLY A 308 -10.02 19.61 3.35
CA GLY A 308 -10.46 19.67 1.95
C GLY A 308 -9.37 19.98 0.93
N ASP A 309 -8.12 20.06 1.33
CA ASP A 309 -6.99 20.20 0.40
C ASP A 309 -6.77 18.90 -0.36
N LEU A 310 -6.69 19.00 -1.69
CA LEU A 310 -6.50 17.87 -2.60
C LEU A 310 -5.08 17.91 -3.17
N TYR A 311 -4.37 16.79 -3.02
CA TYR A 311 -3.00 16.62 -3.51
C TYR A 311 -2.94 15.61 -4.66
N SER A 312 -1.94 15.76 -5.53
CA SER A 312 -1.71 14.91 -6.70
C SER A 312 -1.63 13.41 -6.38
N CYS A 313 -1.05 13.06 -5.22
CA CYS A 313 -0.82 11.68 -4.81
C CYS A 313 -0.62 11.59 -3.29
N ASP A 314 -0.96 10.45 -2.70
CA ASP A 314 -0.75 10.14 -1.29
C ASP A 314 0.73 10.23 -0.85
N HIS A 315 1.65 9.82 -1.73
CA HIS A 315 3.09 9.92 -1.46
C HIS A 315 3.66 11.34 -1.59
N PHE A 316 2.91 12.26 -2.19
CA PHE A 316 3.33 13.63 -2.48
C PHE A 316 2.36 14.64 -1.83
N VAL A 317 2.05 14.44 -0.55
CA VAL A 317 1.35 15.45 0.26
C VAL A 317 2.37 16.50 0.69
N GLU A 318 2.68 17.39 -0.25
CA GLU A 318 3.73 18.41 -0.17
C GLU A 318 3.24 19.69 -0.88
N PRO A 319 3.70 20.89 -0.52
CA PRO A 319 3.17 22.14 -1.07
C PRO A 319 3.15 22.21 -2.59
N ASP A 320 4.19 21.70 -3.27
CA ASP A 320 4.32 21.72 -4.73
C ASP A 320 3.33 20.82 -5.46
N TYR A 321 2.70 19.89 -4.74
CA TYR A 321 1.74 18.93 -5.29
C TYR A 321 0.30 19.20 -4.86
N LEU A 322 0.04 20.35 -4.21
CA LEU A 322 -1.30 20.80 -3.88
C LEU A 322 -2.03 21.23 -5.16
N LEU A 323 -3.15 20.58 -5.45
CA LEU A 323 -4.01 20.91 -6.60
C LEU A 323 -5.00 22.05 -6.28
N GLY A 324 -5.42 22.14 -5.02
CA GLY A 324 -6.37 23.12 -4.52
C GLY A 324 -7.24 22.56 -3.42
N ASN A 325 -8.35 23.25 -3.12
CA ASN A 325 -9.25 22.88 -2.04
C ASN A 325 -10.68 22.65 -2.58
N ILE A 326 -11.30 21.52 -2.18
CA ILE A 326 -12.62 21.09 -2.69
C ILE A 326 -13.79 22.01 -2.31
N HIS A 327 -13.60 22.89 -1.34
CA HIS A 327 -14.57 23.92 -1.00
C HIS A 327 -14.55 25.12 -1.96
N LYS A 328 -13.45 25.29 -2.71
CA LYS A 328 -13.26 26.40 -3.65
C LYS A 328 -13.46 25.98 -5.10
N THR A 329 -13.02 24.77 -5.43
CA THR A 329 -13.07 24.25 -6.81
C THR A 329 -13.47 22.77 -6.77
N HIS A 330 -14.37 22.37 -7.66
CA HIS A 330 -14.84 20.98 -7.71
C HIS A 330 -13.68 20.01 -7.95
N MET A 331 -13.69 18.86 -7.26
CA MET A 331 -12.64 17.83 -7.31
C MET A 331 -12.28 17.42 -8.74
N LEU A 332 -13.29 17.22 -9.59
CA LEU A 332 -13.06 16.82 -10.99
C LEU A 332 -12.26 17.87 -11.76
N THR A 333 -12.52 19.15 -11.54
CA THR A 333 -11.75 20.26 -12.11
C THR A 333 -10.30 20.26 -11.63
N LEU A 334 -10.08 20.03 -10.34
CA LEU A 334 -8.73 19.94 -9.78
C LEU A 334 -7.93 18.78 -10.37
N LEU A 335 -8.57 17.63 -10.58
CA LEU A 335 -7.94 16.45 -11.16
C LEU A 335 -7.71 16.54 -12.68
N SER A 336 -8.32 17.51 -13.38
CA SER A 336 -8.13 17.76 -14.81
C SER A 336 -7.12 18.87 -15.10
N THR A 337 -6.45 19.43 -14.09
CA THR A 337 -5.48 20.51 -14.28
C THR A 337 -4.24 20.08 -15.09
N PRO A 338 -3.59 21.00 -15.81
CA PRO A 338 -2.31 20.72 -16.46
C PRO A 338 -1.23 20.22 -15.50
N GLN A 339 -1.24 20.69 -14.23
CA GLN A 339 -0.34 20.21 -13.19
C GLN A 339 -0.55 18.70 -12.92
N GLN A 340 -1.79 18.26 -12.72
CA GLN A 340 -2.10 16.85 -12.46
C GLN A 340 -1.79 15.96 -13.65
N ARG A 341 -2.08 16.42 -14.86
CA ARG A 341 -1.75 15.71 -16.10
C ARG A 341 -0.25 15.53 -16.25
N LYS A 342 0.52 16.62 -16.09
CA LYS A 342 1.98 16.56 -16.15
C LYS A 342 2.54 15.60 -15.10
N PHE A 343 2.09 15.67 -13.84
CA PHE A 343 2.47 14.73 -12.78
C PHE A 343 2.26 13.27 -13.20
N GLY A 344 1.13 12.97 -13.83
CA GLY A 344 0.83 11.61 -14.31
C GLY A 344 1.73 11.17 -15.46
N GLN A 345 1.93 12.04 -16.46
CA GLN A 345 2.71 11.76 -17.68
C GLN A 345 4.20 11.67 -17.40
N ASP A 346 4.74 12.51 -16.52
CA ASP A 346 6.16 12.51 -16.14
C ASP A 346 6.65 11.12 -15.72
N LYS A 347 5.79 10.29 -15.15
CA LYS A 347 6.15 8.91 -14.81
C LYS A 347 6.65 8.11 -16.01
N ARG A 348 6.03 8.26 -17.17
CA ARG A 348 6.41 7.61 -18.45
C ARG A 348 7.52 8.39 -19.15
N ASP A 349 7.38 9.70 -19.19
CA ASP A 349 8.17 10.57 -20.08
C ASP A 349 9.59 10.86 -19.51
N THR A 350 9.79 10.61 -18.22
CA THR A 350 11.10 10.78 -17.53
C THR A 350 11.82 9.46 -17.24
N LEU A 351 11.44 8.37 -17.91
CA LEU A 351 12.15 7.09 -17.75
C LEU A 351 13.57 7.18 -18.28
N THR A 352 14.54 6.72 -17.48
CA THR A 352 15.92 6.57 -17.92
C THR A 352 16.04 5.57 -19.08
N ARG A 353 17.08 5.67 -19.90
CA ARG A 353 17.34 4.74 -21.01
C ARG A 353 17.43 3.29 -20.51
N GLN A 354 18.05 3.07 -19.35
CA GLN A 354 18.06 1.75 -18.71
C GLN A 354 16.65 1.19 -18.52
N CYS A 355 15.65 2.01 -18.12
CA CYS A 355 14.26 1.59 -18.01
C CYS A 355 13.61 1.36 -19.37
N GLN A 356 13.93 2.22 -20.37
CA GLN A 356 13.34 2.13 -21.71
C GLN A 356 13.74 0.83 -22.41
N ASP A 357 14.98 0.36 -22.21
CA ASP A 357 15.55 -0.85 -22.80
C ASP A 357 15.34 -2.11 -21.94
N CYS A 358 14.68 -1.98 -20.77
CA CYS A 358 14.52 -3.07 -19.81
C CYS A 358 13.54 -4.14 -20.28
N LYS A 359 13.93 -5.41 -20.22
CA LYS A 359 13.12 -6.58 -20.60
C LYS A 359 11.81 -6.71 -19.82
N VAL A 360 11.79 -6.26 -18.57
CA VAL A 360 10.61 -6.33 -17.70
C VAL A 360 9.86 -4.99 -17.59
N ARG A 361 10.15 -4.05 -18.50
CA ARG A 361 9.51 -2.74 -18.51
C ARG A 361 7.98 -2.82 -18.52
N HIS A 362 7.42 -3.74 -19.29
CA HIS A 362 5.97 -3.92 -19.42
C HIS A 362 5.28 -4.33 -18.09
N LEU A 363 6.03 -4.88 -17.13
CA LEU A 363 5.55 -5.22 -15.78
C LEU A 363 5.86 -4.11 -14.77
N CYS A 364 7.04 -3.48 -14.88
CA CYS A 364 7.57 -2.54 -13.89
C CYS A 364 7.19 -1.08 -14.16
N ASN A 365 7.27 -0.64 -15.42
CA ASN A 365 7.10 0.76 -15.85
C ASN A 365 7.91 1.78 -15.01
N GLY A 366 9.12 1.36 -14.57
CA GLY A 366 10.04 2.18 -13.77
C GLY A 366 9.60 2.42 -12.32
N GLY A 367 8.60 1.67 -11.81
CA GLY A 367 8.13 1.76 -10.42
C GLY A 367 7.55 3.13 -10.04
N CYS A 368 7.45 3.40 -8.74
CA CYS A 368 6.92 4.68 -8.24
C CYS A 368 7.90 5.84 -8.44
N PRO A 369 7.47 7.01 -8.91
CA PRO A 369 8.32 8.20 -9.03
C PRO A 369 8.98 8.64 -7.73
N LYS A 370 8.35 8.40 -6.56
CA LYS A 370 8.94 8.72 -5.25
C LYS A 370 10.28 8.03 -5.03
N ASP A 371 10.49 6.86 -5.63
CA ASP A 371 11.69 6.05 -5.47
C ASP A 371 12.73 6.30 -6.58
N ARG A 372 12.50 7.27 -7.49
CA ARG A 372 13.39 7.60 -8.61
C ARG A 372 14.37 8.70 -8.24
N PHE A 373 15.49 8.36 -7.63
CA PHE A 373 16.47 9.34 -7.15
C PHE A 373 17.92 8.86 -7.21
N ILE A 374 18.15 7.69 -7.77
CA ILE A 374 19.52 7.20 -8.00
C ILE A 374 19.93 7.41 -9.46
N THR A 375 21.22 7.26 -9.72
CA THR A 375 21.79 7.29 -11.07
C THR A 375 21.69 5.92 -11.72
N SER A 376 21.25 5.86 -12.98
CA SER A 376 21.24 4.62 -13.77
C SER A 376 22.65 4.15 -14.12
N ARG A 377 22.78 2.91 -14.60
CA ARG A 377 24.07 2.39 -15.11
C ARG A 377 24.64 3.20 -16.27
N ASP A 378 23.76 3.92 -16.98
CA ASP A 378 24.12 4.76 -18.15
C ASP A 378 24.42 6.21 -17.74
N GLY A 379 24.45 6.53 -16.43
CA GLY A 379 24.77 7.85 -15.87
C GLY A 379 23.60 8.83 -15.83
N GLU A 380 22.37 8.40 -16.10
CA GLU A 380 21.17 9.26 -16.06
C GLU A 380 20.59 9.30 -14.63
N GLU A 381 20.26 10.50 -14.16
CA GLU A 381 19.59 10.71 -12.88
C GLU A 381 18.11 10.31 -12.93
N GLY A 382 17.51 10.08 -11.76
CA GLY A 382 16.08 9.75 -11.64
C GLY A 382 15.76 8.27 -11.93
N HIS A 383 16.74 7.39 -11.77
CA HIS A 383 16.50 5.95 -11.82
C HIS A 383 15.88 5.44 -10.51
N ASN A 384 15.09 4.37 -10.58
CA ASN A 384 14.39 3.85 -9.42
C ASN A 384 15.35 3.11 -8.47
N TYR A 385 15.35 3.49 -7.21
CA TYR A 385 16.15 2.88 -6.14
C TYR A 385 15.90 1.36 -6.00
N LEU A 386 14.66 0.91 -6.17
CA LEU A 386 14.28 -0.50 -6.06
C LEU A 386 14.51 -1.30 -7.34
N CYS A 387 15.06 -0.69 -8.41
CA CYS A 387 15.16 -1.29 -9.74
C CYS A 387 15.81 -2.67 -9.73
N ALA A 388 16.98 -2.84 -9.09
CA ALA A 388 17.69 -4.09 -9.12
C ALA A 388 16.92 -5.27 -8.51
N GLY A 389 16.16 -4.99 -7.43
CA GLY A 389 15.30 -6.01 -6.78
C GLY A 389 14.04 -6.30 -7.58
N LEU A 390 13.40 -5.26 -8.13
CA LEU A 390 12.22 -5.44 -8.98
C LEU A 390 12.55 -6.19 -10.27
N GLU A 391 13.67 -5.90 -10.92
CA GLU A 391 14.14 -6.63 -12.09
C GLU A 391 14.39 -8.09 -11.76
N GLU A 392 15.10 -8.38 -10.65
CA GLU A 392 15.36 -9.75 -10.17
C GLU A 392 14.04 -10.49 -9.90
N PHE A 393 13.07 -9.86 -9.23
CA PHE A 393 11.76 -10.42 -8.97
C PHE A 393 10.99 -10.74 -10.25
N PHE A 394 10.84 -9.79 -11.18
CA PHE A 394 10.08 -10.01 -12.40
C PHE A 394 10.75 -11.01 -13.34
N MET A 395 12.08 -11.02 -13.43
CA MET A 395 12.81 -12.02 -14.22
C MET A 395 12.64 -13.42 -13.64
N HIS A 396 12.67 -13.56 -12.30
CA HIS A 396 12.50 -14.84 -11.62
C HIS A 396 11.08 -15.40 -11.77
N THR A 397 10.07 -14.55 -11.55
CA THR A 397 8.67 -14.98 -11.50
C THR A 397 7.98 -14.99 -12.86
N GLY A 398 8.52 -14.26 -13.83
CA GLY A 398 7.93 -14.05 -15.15
C GLY A 398 7.55 -15.33 -15.90
N PRO A 399 8.39 -16.35 -15.99
CA PRO A 399 8.03 -17.62 -16.64
C PRO A 399 6.78 -18.27 -16.03
N THR A 400 6.66 -18.28 -14.71
CA THR A 400 5.51 -18.85 -14.01
C THR A 400 4.25 -18.03 -14.21
N PHE A 401 4.32 -16.68 -14.11
CA PHE A 401 3.18 -15.84 -14.43
C PHE A 401 2.74 -15.96 -15.90
N THR A 402 3.67 -16.14 -16.81
CA THR A 402 3.35 -16.41 -18.23
C THR A 402 2.58 -17.72 -18.38
N ALA A 403 3.00 -18.79 -17.67
CA ALA A 403 2.27 -20.05 -17.67
C ALA A 403 0.85 -19.90 -17.06
N MET A 404 0.70 -19.16 -15.97
CA MET A 404 -0.62 -18.84 -15.39
C MET A 404 -1.50 -18.05 -16.37
N ALA A 405 -0.94 -17.07 -17.07
CA ALA A 405 -1.68 -16.30 -18.08
C ALA A 405 -2.15 -17.18 -19.23
N GLN A 406 -1.33 -18.14 -19.68
CA GLN A 406 -1.71 -19.12 -20.70
C GLN A 406 -2.84 -20.03 -20.24
N LEU A 407 -2.81 -20.49 -18.97
CA LEU A 407 -3.91 -21.27 -18.39
C LEU A 407 -5.21 -20.46 -18.39
N LEU A 408 -5.19 -19.20 -17.97
CA LEU A 408 -6.36 -18.31 -17.99
C LEU A 408 -6.90 -18.07 -19.39
N GLN A 409 -6.04 -17.91 -20.42
CA GLN A 409 -6.45 -17.82 -21.81
C GLN A 409 -7.15 -19.09 -22.31
N GLN A 410 -6.73 -20.25 -21.77
CA GLN A 410 -7.38 -21.54 -22.02
C GLN A 410 -8.61 -21.78 -21.14
N ARG A 411 -9.05 -20.78 -20.34
CA ARG A 411 -10.13 -20.90 -19.34
C ARG A 411 -9.88 -21.97 -18.26
N LYS A 412 -8.61 -22.22 -17.95
CA LYS A 412 -8.18 -23.11 -16.86
C LYS A 412 -7.79 -22.29 -15.62
N PRO A 413 -7.91 -22.87 -14.42
CA PRO A 413 -7.47 -22.21 -13.19
C PRO A 413 -5.96 -21.93 -13.22
N PRO A 414 -5.48 -20.73 -12.83
CA PRO A 414 -4.06 -20.47 -12.70
C PRO A 414 -3.39 -21.35 -11.63
N ALA A 415 -4.18 -21.88 -10.70
CA ALA A 415 -3.74 -22.83 -9.66
C ALA A 415 -3.20 -24.16 -10.23
N ASP A 416 -3.52 -24.52 -11.47
CA ASP A 416 -3.00 -25.74 -12.11
C ASP A 416 -1.46 -25.69 -12.26
N VAL A 417 -0.85 -24.50 -12.21
CA VAL A 417 0.62 -24.35 -12.23
C VAL A 417 1.28 -25.04 -11.03
N MET A 418 0.60 -25.12 -9.87
CA MET A 418 1.13 -25.77 -8.66
C MET A 418 1.50 -27.24 -8.89
N ALA A 419 0.67 -27.97 -9.63
CA ALA A 419 0.94 -29.38 -9.92
C ALA A 419 2.22 -29.55 -10.75
N ALA A 420 2.43 -28.68 -11.75
CA ALA A 420 3.63 -28.72 -12.59
C ALA A 420 4.91 -28.39 -11.79
N ILE A 421 4.85 -27.37 -10.92
CA ILE A 421 5.97 -26.96 -10.05
C ILE A 421 6.30 -28.08 -9.05
N ASN A 422 5.31 -28.65 -8.40
CA ASN A 422 5.51 -29.73 -7.43
C ASN A 422 6.11 -30.98 -8.11
N ALA A 423 5.68 -31.31 -9.34
CA ALA A 423 6.27 -32.39 -10.12
C ALA A 423 7.74 -32.10 -10.50
N GLU A 424 8.09 -30.85 -10.80
CA GLU A 424 9.47 -30.46 -11.06
C GLU A 424 10.34 -30.55 -9.79
N ASP A 425 9.82 -30.11 -8.65
CA ASP A 425 10.51 -30.21 -7.36
C ASP A 425 10.80 -31.67 -6.97
N HIS A 426 9.87 -32.59 -7.23
CA HIS A 426 10.10 -34.03 -7.03
C HIS A 426 11.23 -34.55 -7.91
N ARG A 427 11.28 -34.16 -9.18
CA ARG A 427 12.39 -34.52 -10.10
C ARG A 427 13.73 -33.93 -9.69
N ARG A 428 13.72 -32.70 -9.17
CA ARG A 428 14.93 -31.98 -8.73
C ARG A 428 15.56 -32.64 -7.51
N GLY A 429 14.75 -33.16 -6.62
CA GLY A 429 15.18 -33.80 -5.38
C GLY A 429 15.47 -32.81 -4.24
N PRO A 430 15.48 -33.31 -2.99
CA PRO A 430 15.51 -32.47 -1.80
C PRO A 430 16.83 -31.74 -1.53
N TYR A 431 17.92 -32.22 -2.09
CA TYR A 431 19.25 -31.67 -1.85
C TYR A 431 19.80 -30.80 -2.99
N ALA A 432 19.04 -30.63 -4.06
CA ALA A 432 19.40 -29.68 -5.12
C ALA A 432 19.35 -28.22 -4.61
N PRO A 433 20.01 -27.27 -5.29
CA PRO A 433 19.88 -25.85 -4.98
C PRO A 433 18.42 -25.39 -5.03
N CYS A 434 18.02 -24.54 -4.07
CA CYS A 434 16.68 -24.00 -4.05
C CYS A 434 16.44 -23.05 -5.23
N PRO A 435 15.29 -23.10 -5.92
CA PRO A 435 14.95 -22.21 -7.03
C PRO A 435 14.99 -20.73 -6.69
N CYS A 436 14.75 -20.36 -5.42
CA CYS A 436 14.77 -18.97 -4.97
C CYS A 436 16.14 -18.26 -5.08
N GLY A 437 17.20 -18.98 -5.43
CA GLY A 437 18.54 -18.40 -5.55
C GLY A 437 19.26 -18.13 -4.22
N SER A 438 18.72 -18.59 -3.09
CA SER A 438 19.33 -18.40 -1.75
C SER A 438 20.66 -19.12 -1.55
N GLY A 439 21.05 -20.01 -2.47
CA GLY A 439 22.21 -20.92 -2.31
C GLY A 439 21.96 -22.07 -1.34
N GLN A 440 20.85 -22.12 -0.64
CA GLN A 440 20.49 -23.23 0.24
C GLN A 440 19.96 -24.43 -0.55
N LYS A 441 20.09 -25.63 0.01
CA LYS A 441 19.45 -26.83 -0.55
C LYS A 441 17.93 -26.72 -0.39
N PHE A 442 17.16 -27.21 -1.38
CA PHE A 442 15.72 -27.10 -1.45
C PHE A 442 15.03 -27.57 -0.15
N ARG A 443 15.41 -28.74 0.41
CA ARG A 443 14.90 -29.26 1.68
C ARG A 443 15.01 -28.28 2.85
N PHE A 444 16.06 -27.48 2.89
CA PHE A 444 16.31 -26.56 3.99
C PHE A 444 15.82 -25.13 3.70
N CYS A 445 15.26 -24.91 2.52
CA CYS A 445 14.71 -23.63 2.08
C CYS A 445 13.22 -23.75 1.82
N HIS A 446 12.77 -24.04 0.60
CA HIS A 446 11.36 -24.11 0.20
C HIS A 446 10.83 -25.55 0.06
N GLY A 447 11.65 -26.56 0.25
CA GLY A 447 11.21 -27.96 0.22
C GLY A 447 10.31 -28.30 1.41
N PRO A 448 9.54 -29.41 1.30
CA PRO A 448 8.65 -29.84 2.37
C PRO A 448 9.45 -30.08 3.64
N LYS A 449 9.19 -29.29 4.67
CA LYS A 449 9.65 -29.54 6.04
C LYS A 449 8.56 -30.30 6.77
N ALA A 450 8.99 -31.23 7.64
CA ALA A 450 8.10 -31.74 8.66
C ALA A 450 7.54 -30.55 9.45
N SER A 451 6.23 -30.49 9.58
CA SER A 451 5.47 -29.45 10.22
C SER A 451 5.89 -29.27 11.68
N ALA A 452 6.74 -28.28 11.93
CA ALA A 452 6.87 -27.69 13.26
C ALA A 452 6.74 -26.17 13.06
N SER A 453 5.55 -25.65 13.35
CA SER A 453 5.40 -24.20 13.51
C SER A 453 6.27 -23.77 14.67
N PRO A 454 7.16 -22.79 14.52
CA PRO A 454 7.93 -22.26 15.65
C PRO A 454 7.07 -21.47 16.67
N PHE A 455 5.76 -21.33 16.40
CA PHE A 455 4.86 -20.43 17.15
C PHE A 455 3.75 -21.18 17.92
N THR A 456 4.06 -22.33 18.54
CA THR A 456 3.11 -23.03 19.44
C THR A 456 2.91 -22.27 20.76
N GLY A 457 2.43 -21.04 20.73
CA GLY A 457 2.24 -20.24 21.95
C GLY A 457 1.15 -19.19 21.93
N ILE A 458 0.46 -18.97 20.79
CA ILE A 458 -0.47 -17.84 20.67
C ILE A 458 -1.96 -18.25 20.61
N VAL A 459 -2.26 -19.52 20.54
CA VAL A 459 -3.66 -20.01 20.46
C VAL A 459 -3.98 -20.90 21.66
N ALA A 460 -4.06 -20.33 22.85
CA ALA A 460 -4.82 -20.87 23.98
C ALA A 460 -4.99 -19.76 25.03
N GLY A 461 -6.15 -19.12 25.02
CA GLY A 461 -6.58 -18.16 26.02
C GLY A 461 -7.74 -17.32 25.52
#